data_c877d03c96056f021ec1b47cebd1b2ed
#
_entry.id   c877d03c96056f021ec1b47cebd1b2ed
#
_cell.length_a   1.000
_cell.length_b   1.000
_cell.length_c   1.000
_cell.angle_alpha   90.00
_cell.angle_beta   90.00
_cell.angle_gamma   90.00
#
_symmetry.space_group_name_H-M   'P 1'
#
loop_
_entity.id
_entity.type
_entity.pdbx_description
1 polymer ?
#
loop_
_entity_poly.entity_id
_entity_poly.type
_entity_poly.pdbx_seq_one_letter_code
_entity_poly.pdbx_strand_id
1 'polypeptide(L)'
;VEVPNDNIAGVVTGVGGIANTNDATQKAPLGMLYRHKGNVYRYVLFNNGSGDVASAVGGVAHWYSLDPANGAFTVTSDQTDAGGAAAAKHNLIAGIFGCAVTDGYYTWIQVGGVVDAYVADNTVAGDVCISGATDLYFGRIAADGSLTYEPFAVALEAKGADVTNQASVLLMGLMF
;
A
#
# COMPACT_ATOMS: atom_id res chain seq x y z
N VAL A 1 -4.82 -19.97 -19.17
CA VAL A 1 -6.24 -20.34 -18.92
C VAL A 1 -6.69 -19.39 -17.82
N GLU A 2 -7.45 -18.38 -18.21
CA GLU A 2 -8.11 -17.46 -17.30
C GLU A 2 -9.16 -18.28 -16.54
N VAL A 3 -9.06 -18.35 -15.24
CA VAL A 3 -10.10 -18.95 -14.41
C VAL A 3 -11.16 -17.87 -14.22
N PRO A 4 -12.34 -17.97 -14.88
CA PRO A 4 -13.41 -17.04 -14.64
C PRO A 4 -14.08 -17.46 -13.33
N ASN A 5 -13.62 -16.95 -12.22
CA ASN A 5 -14.39 -17.12 -11.01
C ASN A 5 -14.24 -15.88 -10.12
N ASP A 6 -15.22 -14.99 -10.24
CA ASP A 6 -15.40 -13.81 -9.41
C ASP A 6 -15.76 -14.15 -7.93
N ASN A 7 -15.65 -15.42 -7.57
CA ASN A 7 -15.90 -15.96 -6.24
C ASN A 7 -14.71 -16.75 -5.71
N ILE A 8 -13.58 -16.10 -5.50
CA ILE A 8 -12.60 -16.64 -4.56
C ILE A 8 -13.15 -16.35 -3.16
N ALA A 9 -13.33 -17.40 -2.37
CA ALA A 9 -13.94 -17.40 -1.04
C ALA A 9 -13.86 -16.03 -0.32
N GLY A 10 -14.99 -15.30 -0.31
CA GLY A 10 -15.08 -14.03 0.42
C GLY A 10 -14.64 -12.77 -0.32
N VAL A 11 -14.11 -12.86 -1.54
CA VAL A 11 -13.84 -11.68 -2.36
C VAL A 11 -15.11 -11.33 -3.13
N VAL A 12 -15.95 -10.51 -2.54
CA VAL A 12 -17.10 -9.93 -3.24
C VAL A 12 -16.56 -8.84 -4.16
N THR A 13 -16.51 -9.11 -5.45
CA THR A 13 -16.30 -8.09 -6.48
C THR A 13 -17.57 -7.25 -6.63
N GLY A 14 -17.99 -6.58 -5.55
CA GLY A 14 -19.06 -5.59 -5.58
C GLY A 14 -18.63 -4.37 -6.39
N VAL A 15 -19.56 -3.43 -6.57
CA VAL A 15 -19.30 -2.11 -7.17
C VAL A 15 -18.16 -1.45 -6.39
N GLY A 16 -16.96 -1.48 -6.95
CA GLY A 16 -15.73 -1.02 -6.29
C GLY A 16 -14.58 -2.02 -6.34
N GLY A 17 -14.85 -3.31 -6.63
CA GLY A 17 -13.82 -4.34 -6.80
C GLY A 17 -13.05 -4.67 -5.50
N ILE A 18 -11.99 -5.45 -5.65
CA ILE A 18 -11.10 -5.91 -4.57
C ILE A 18 -10.50 -4.75 -3.79
N ALA A 19 -10.23 -3.63 -4.46
CA ALA A 19 -9.62 -2.45 -3.87
C ALA A 19 -10.48 -1.74 -2.80
N ASN A 20 -11.79 -2.03 -2.72
CA ASN A 20 -12.72 -1.36 -1.80
C ASN A 20 -13.19 -2.28 -0.66
N THR A 21 -12.37 -3.23 -0.26
CA THR A 21 -12.70 -4.16 0.83
C THR A 21 -12.37 -3.53 2.19
N ASN A 22 -13.37 -3.46 3.06
CA ASN A 22 -13.26 -3.02 4.46
C ASN A 22 -14.07 -3.98 5.34
N ASP A 23 -13.50 -5.13 5.66
CA ASP A 23 -14.18 -6.25 6.31
C ASP A 23 -13.91 -6.28 7.81
N ALA A 24 -14.96 -6.27 8.62
CA ALA A 24 -14.86 -6.45 10.07
C ALA A 24 -14.43 -7.87 10.49
N THR A 25 -14.54 -8.84 9.60
CA THR A 25 -14.16 -10.24 9.84
C THR A 25 -13.24 -10.72 8.74
N GLN A 26 -12.25 -11.53 9.12
CA GLN A 26 -11.31 -12.11 8.17
C GLN A 26 -12.02 -12.99 7.14
N LYS A 27 -11.85 -12.69 5.85
CA LYS A 27 -12.46 -13.41 4.71
C LYS A 27 -11.46 -14.28 3.94
N ALA A 28 -10.18 -14.01 4.08
CA ALA A 28 -9.10 -14.76 3.42
C ALA A 28 -7.92 -14.94 4.38
N PRO A 29 -7.02 -15.90 4.15
CA PRO A 29 -5.77 -15.98 4.90
C PRO A 29 -4.96 -14.68 4.77
N LEU A 30 -4.44 -14.17 5.89
CA LEU A 30 -3.54 -13.03 5.87
C LEU A 30 -2.29 -13.34 5.03
N GLY A 31 -1.83 -12.36 4.28
CA GLY A 31 -0.72 -12.52 3.35
C GLY A 31 -1.09 -13.15 2.01
N MET A 32 -2.33 -13.63 1.83
CA MET A 32 -2.79 -14.20 0.57
C MET A 32 -2.60 -13.20 -0.57
N LEU A 33 -2.03 -13.69 -1.68
CA LEU A 33 -1.88 -12.90 -2.90
C LEU A 33 -3.00 -13.22 -3.88
N TYR A 34 -3.49 -12.17 -4.52
CA TYR A 34 -4.47 -12.27 -5.59
C TYR A 34 -4.03 -11.44 -6.80
N ARG A 35 -4.17 -11.99 -8.01
CA ARG A 35 -3.83 -11.31 -9.27
C ARG A 35 -5.10 -11.03 -10.06
N HIS A 36 -5.28 -9.77 -10.45
CA HIS A 36 -6.41 -9.34 -11.25
C HIS A 36 -6.02 -8.23 -12.22
N LYS A 37 -6.33 -8.40 -13.51
CA LYS A 37 -6.10 -7.38 -14.56
C LYS A 37 -4.71 -6.74 -14.55
N GLY A 38 -3.67 -7.54 -14.35
CA GLY A 38 -2.28 -7.06 -14.34
C GLY A 38 -1.80 -6.52 -12.98
N ASN A 39 -2.69 -6.32 -12.03
CA ASN A 39 -2.38 -5.89 -10.67
C ASN A 39 -2.24 -7.09 -9.72
N VAL A 40 -1.46 -6.88 -8.67
CA VAL A 40 -1.28 -7.86 -7.59
C VAL A 40 -1.72 -7.23 -6.28
N TYR A 41 -2.52 -7.98 -5.54
CA TYR A 41 -3.07 -7.56 -4.25
C TYR A 41 -2.66 -8.51 -3.16
N ARG A 42 -2.56 -8.00 -1.91
CA ARG A 42 -2.28 -8.80 -0.71
C ARG A 42 -3.33 -8.52 0.35
N TYR A 43 -3.84 -9.60 0.98
CA TYR A 43 -4.82 -9.49 2.06
C TYR A 43 -4.13 -9.23 3.39
N VAL A 44 -4.54 -8.19 4.10
CA VAL A 44 -3.87 -7.68 5.29
C VAL A 44 -4.88 -7.26 6.37
N LEU A 45 -4.41 -7.18 7.61
CA LEU A 45 -5.09 -6.52 8.71
C LEU A 45 -4.61 -5.07 8.80
N PHE A 46 -5.49 -4.11 8.95
CA PHE A 46 -5.15 -2.71 9.16
C PHE A 46 -5.09 -2.36 10.64
N ASN A 47 -4.10 -1.58 11.03
CA ASN A 47 -3.95 -0.97 12.36
C ASN A 47 -3.53 0.49 12.15
N ASN A 48 -4.29 1.45 12.70
CA ASN A 48 -4.06 2.88 12.50
C ASN A 48 -2.82 3.42 13.23
N GLY A 49 -2.13 2.58 14.00
CA GLY A 49 -0.92 2.96 14.73
C GLY A 49 -1.19 3.78 16.00
N SER A 50 -0.11 4.21 16.65
CA SER A 50 -0.18 5.00 17.88
C SER A 50 -0.60 6.45 17.63
N GLY A 51 -0.44 6.93 16.39
CA GLY A 51 -0.84 8.26 15.95
C GLY A 51 -2.29 8.35 15.45
N ASP A 52 -3.07 7.25 15.49
CA ASP A 52 -4.43 7.19 14.95
C ASP A 52 -4.53 7.65 13.48
N VAL A 53 -3.52 7.32 12.66
CA VAL A 53 -3.47 7.75 11.26
C VAL A 53 -4.43 6.92 10.43
N ALA A 54 -5.51 7.56 9.97
CA ALA A 54 -6.50 6.91 9.13
C ALA A 54 -5.92 6.56 7.75
N SER A 55 -6.29 5.40 7.21
CA SER A 55 -5.97 5.05 5.83
C SER A 55 -6.79 5.88 4.83
N ALA A 56 -6.28 6.03 3.62
CA ALA A 56 -6.94 6.75 2.54
C ALA A 56 -6.72 6.04 1.20
N VAL A 57 -7.62 6.23 0.24
CA VAL A 57 -7.46 5.76 -1.15
C VAL A 57 -6.19 6.33 -1.75
N GLY A 58 -5.31 5.48 -2.26
CA GLY A 58 -4.01 5.89 -2.79
C GLY A 58 -2.93 6.11 -1.72
N GLY A 59 -3.27 5.97 -0.45
CA GLY A 59 -2.31 6.10 0.66
C GLY A 59 -1.34 4.92 0.72
N VAL A 60 -0.10 5.21 1.09
CA VAL A 60 0.94 4.20 1.30
C VAL A 60 0.68 3.43 2.59
N ALA A 61 0.65 2.11 2.48
CA ALA A 61 0.61 1.19 3.60
C ALA A 61 2.03 0.75 3.97
N HIS A 62 2.34 0.75 5.26
CA HIS A 62 3.61 0.27 5.80
C HIS A 62 3.39 -1.02 6.61
N TRP A 63 4.38 -1.90 6.67
CA TRP A 63 4.32 -3.06 7.55
C TRP A 63 4.39 -2.62 9.01
N TYR A 64 3.31 -2.87 9.76
CA TYR A 64 3.25 -2.70 11.21
C TYR A 64 3.93 -3.87 11.91
N SER A 65 3.57 -5.09 11.50
CA SER A 65 4.18 -6.32 12.02
C SER A 65 4.28 -7.39 10.94
N LEU A 66 5.43 -8.05 10.89
CA LEU A 66 5.68 -9.27 10.11
C LEU A 66 5.80 -10.50 11.00
N ASP A 67 5.75 -10.32 12.32
CA ASP A 67 5.85 -11.41 13.29
C ASP A 67 4.53 -12.19 13.36
N PRO A 68 4.52 -13.50 13.04
CA PRO A 68 3.33 -14.33 13.13
C PRO A 68 2.68 -14.35 14.53
N ALA A 69 3.46 -14.20 15.60
CA ALA A 69 2.96 -14.16 16.96
C ALA A 69 2.22 -12.85 17.29
N ASN A 70 2.51 -11.77 16.58
CA ASN A 70 1.95 -10.43 16.77
C ASN A 70 1.09 -9.97 15.60
N GLY A 71 0.47 -10.89 14.85
CA GLY A 71 -0.38 -10.57 13.72
C GLY A 71 0.43 -10.29 12.45
N ALA A 72 1.12 -11.30 11.93
CA ALA A 72 1.78 -11.22 10.63
C ALA A 72 0.84 -10.63 9.57
N PHE A 73 1.39 -9.85 8.66
CA PHE A 73 0.65 -9.12 7.63
C PHE A 73 -0.31 -8.04 8.17
N THR A 74 0.03 -7.45 9.31
CA THR A 74 -0.60 -6.21 9.76
C THR A 74 0.10 -5.02 9.15
N VAL A 75 -0.69 -4.08 8.63
CA VAL A 75 -0.21 -2.85 7.99
C VAL A 75 -0.74 -1.62 8.73
N THR A 76 -0.02 -0.51 8.60
CA THR A 76 -0.41 0.79 9.15
C THR A 76 -0.25 1.89 8.11
N SER A 77 -0.98 2.98 8.27
CA SER A 77 -0.74 4.25 7.60
C SER A 77 0.22 5.16 8.36
N ASP A 78 0.44 4.88 9.64
CA ASP A 78 1.41 5.59 10.48
C ASP A 78 2.83 5.07 10.21
N GLN A 79 3.62 5.85 9.48
CA GLN A 79 4.99 5.44 9.16
C GLN A 79 5.91 5.40 10.37
N THR A 80 5.58 6.14 11.44
CA THR A 80 6.41 6.16 12.65
C THR A 80 6.32 4.85 13.41
N ASP A 81 5.22 4.11 13.22
CA ASP A 81 4.99 2.79 13.78
C ASP A 81 5.40 1.63 12.85
N ALA A 82 5.90 1.94 11.67
CA ALA A 82 6.35 0.92 10.72
C ALA A 82 7.45 0.03 11.34
N GLY A 83 7.23 -1.28 11.33
CA GLY A 83 8.16 -2.27 11.90
C GLY A 83 8.08 -2.42 13.42
N GLY A 84 6.99 -1.93 14.05
CA GLY A 84 6.79 -1.91 15.49
C GLY A 84 7.56 -0.78 16.18
N ALA A 85 7.11 -0.37 17.36
CA ALA A 85 7.50 0.83 18.10
C ALA A 85 9.01 1.07 18.38
N ALA A 86 9.90 0.35 17.77
CA ALA A 86 11.33 0.34 18.15
C ALA A 86 12.26 1.14 17.25
N ALA A 87 11.82 1.82 16.25
CA ALA A 87 12.57 2.83 15.48
C ALA A 87 11.93 3.03 14.10
N ALA A 88 11.80 4.28 13.69
CA ALA A 88 11.44 4.70 12.35
C ALA A 88 12.18 3.89 11.26
N LYS A 89 11.63 2.75 10.86
CA LYS A 89 12.13 1.94 9.77
C LYS A 89 11.36 2.36 8.52
N HIS A 90 11.75 3.49 7.97
CA HIS A 90 11.12 4.14 6.83
C HIS A 90 11.02 3.28 5.55
N ASN A 91 11.49 2.03 5.57
CA ASN A 91 11.66 1.21 4.37
C ASN A 91 10.68 0.04 4.26
N LEU A 92 9.70 -0.06 5.14
CA LEU A 92 8.80 -1.20 5.17
C LEU A 92 7.47 -0.91 4.48
N ILE A 93 7.51 -0.42 3.24
CA ILE A 93 6.30 -0.25 2.45
C ILE A 93 5.70 -1.63 2.17
N ALA A 94 4.41 -1.76 2.47
CA ALA A 94 3.63 -2.97 2.26
C ALA A 94 2.86 -2.94 0.93
N GLY A 95 2.37 -1.75 0.53
CA GLY A 95 1.56 -1.56 -0.66
C GLY A 95 0.76 -0.26 -0.62
N ILE A 96 -0.31 -0.20 -1.41
CA ILE A 96 -1.18 0.97 -1.54
C ILE A 96 -2.61 0.60 -1.16
N PHE A 97 -3.25 1.43 -0.34
CA PHE A 97 -4.65 1.27 0.01
C PHE A 97 -5.58 1.61 -1.16
N GLY A 98 -6.51 0.73 -1.45
CA GLY A 98 -7.57 0.96 -2.45
C GLY A 98 -8.80 1.65 -1.88
N CYS A 99 -8.96 1.69 -0.57
CA CYS A 99 -10.06 2.35 0.13
C CYS A 99 -9.63 2.85 1.51
N ALA A 100 -10.47 3.66 2.14
CA ALA A 100 -10.37 3.93 3.56
C ALA A 100 -10.77 2.67 4.35
N VAL A 101 -9.95 2.29 5.31
CA VAL A 101 -10.12 1.07 6.12
C VAL A 101 -10.31 1.46 7.58
N THR A 102 -11.24 0.82 8.24
CA THR A 102 -11.49 0.97 9.68
C THR A 102 -10.39 0.26 10.47
N ASP A 103 -9.95 0.83 11.57
CA ASP A 103 -8.97 0.19 12.46
C ASP A 103 -9.44 -1.20 12.91
N GLY A 104 -8.53 -2.17 12.90
CA GLY A 104 -8.82 -3.56 13.21
C GLY A 104 -9.55 -4.34 12.09
N TYR A 105 -9.80 -3.73 10.92
CA TYR A 105 -10.47 -4.37 9.80
C TYR A 105 -9.49 -4.92 8.77
N TYR A 106 -10.00 -5.80 7.92
CA TYR A 106 -9.23 -6.51 6.88
C TYR A 106 -9.48 -5.88 5.52
N THR A 107 -8.41 -5.83 4.71
CA THR A 107 -8.49 -5.23 3.37
C THR A 107 -7.51 -5.89 2.41
N TRP A 108 -7.64 -5.56 1.13
CA TRP A 108 -6.65 -5.83 0.11
C TRP A 108 -5.86 -4.56 -0.19
N ILE A 109 -4.55 -4.62 -0.07
CA ILE A 109 -3.64 -3.57 -0.55
C ILE A 109 -3.04 -3.98 -1.89
N GLN A 110 -2.84 -3.02 -2.79
CA GLN A 110 -2.16 -3.29 -4.05
C GLN A 110 -0.65 -3.30 -3.83
N VAL A 111 0.01 -4.37 -4.29
CA VAL A 111 1.45 -4.60 -4.11
C VAL A 111 2.21 -4.69 -5.43
N GLY A 112 1.53 -4.68 -6.56
CA GLY A 112 2.15 -4.71 -7.89
C GLY A 112 1.21 -4.18 -8.97
N GLY A 113 1.78 -3.71 -10.09
CA GLY A 113 1.05 -3.09 -11.19
C GLY A 113 0.93 -1.57 -11.05
N VAL A 114 0.09 -0.96 -11.89
CA VAL A 114 -0.09 0.51 -11.92
C VAL A 114 -1.21 0.92 -10.97
N VAL A 115 -0.98 1.98 -10.19
CA VAL A 115 -1.95 2.53 -9.25
C VAL A 115 -1.72 4.03 -9.06
N ASP A 116 -2.78 4.77 -8.75
CA ASP A 116 -2.67 6.16 -8.31
C ASP A 116 -2.36 6.18 -6.80
N ALA A 117 -1.27 6.84 -6.44
CA ALA A 117 -0.80 6.90 -5.06
C ALA A 117 -0.38 8.32 -4.67
N TYR A 118 -0.48 8.62 -3.37
CA TYR A 118 0.05 9.88 -2.84
C TYR A 118 1.57 9.91 -2.98
N VAL A 119 2.06 10.98 -3.57
CA VAL A 119 3.48 11.20 -3.80
C VAL A 119 3.93 12.56 -3.25
N ALA A 120 5.21 12.68 -2.93
CA ALA A 120 5.79 13.94 -2.47
C ALA A 120 5.63 15.06 -3.51
N ASP A 121 5.66 16.29 -3.03
CA ASP A 121 5.68 17.47 -3.89
C ASP A 121 6.86 17.42 -4.86
N ASN A 122 6.67 17.97 -6.04
CA ASN A 122 7.65 18.00 -7.13
C ASN A 122 8.06 16.62 -7.68
N THR A 123 7.29 15.55 -7.43
CA THR A 123 7.48 14.27 -8.10
C THR A 123 7.26 14.45 -9.60
N VAL A 124 8.18 13.91 -10.41
CA VAL A 124 8.10 13.91 -11.87
C VAL A 124 8.18 12.48 -12.41
N ALA A 125 7.76 12.29 -13.65
CA ALA A 125 7.86 10.99 -14.31
C ALA A 125 9.31 10.47 -14.29
N GLY A 126 9.48 9.21 -13.90
CA GLY A 126 10.79 8.56 -13.76
C GLY A 126 11.41 8.66 -12.37
N ASP A 127 10.86 9.48 -11.46
CA ASP A 127 11.32 9.50 -10.08
C ASP A 127 11.08 8.16 -9.40
N VAL A 128 12.04 7.76 -8.57
CA VAL A 128 11.94 6.55 -7.75
C VAL A 128 11.19 6.89 -6.48
N CYS A 129 10.14 6.12 -6.21
CA CYS A 129 9.30 6.25 -5.01
C CYS A 129 9.82 5.34 -3.90
N ILE A 130 10.03 5.95 -2.75
CA ILE A 130 10.50 5.33 -1.50
C ILE A 130 9.51 5.65 -0.38
N SER A 131 9.74 5.14 0.83
CA SER A 131 9.00 5.60 2.01
C SER A 131 9.20 7.10 2.22
N GLY A 132 8.11 7.84 2.37
CA GLY A 132 8.12 9.28 2.59
C GLY A 132 8.45 9.65 4.03
N ALA A 133 8.55 10.96 4.31
CA ALA A 133 8.62 11.51 5.67
C ALA A 133 7.24 11.92 6.22
N THR A 134 6.21 11.74 5.42
CA THR A 134 4.81 12.09 5.75
C THR A 134 3.97 10.83 5.61
N ASP A 135 3.10 10.58 6.59
CA ASP A 135 2.17 9.46 6.57
C ASP A 135 1.36 9.45 5.29
N LEU A 136 1.11 8.24 4.77
CA LEU A 136 0.39 7.98 3.52
C LEU A 136 1.12 8.36 2.22
N TYR A 137 2.25 9.07 2.26
CA TYR A 137 2.92 9.55 1.05
C TYR A 137 4.17 8.74 0.72
N PHE A 138 4.39 8.53 -0.58
CA PHE A 138 5.72 8.23 -1.07
C PHE A 138 6.63 9.45 -0.93
N GLY A 139 7.84 9.24 -0.46
CA GLY A 139 8.95 10.11 -0.74
C GLY A 139 9.49 9.87 -2.14
N ARG A 140 10.37 10.75 -2.62
CA ARG A 140 11.02 10.59 -3.92
C ARG A 140 12.55 10.64 -3.80
N ILE A 141 13.20 9.93 -4.69
CA ILE A 141 14.60 10.15 -5.03
C ILE A 141 14.61 10.71 -6.44
N ALA A 142 15.15 11.90 -6.61
CA ALA A 142 15.37 12.48 -7.92
C ALA A 142 16.33 11.59 -8.72
N ALA A 143 16.21 11.60 -10.06
CA ALA A 143 16.94 10.70 -10.96
C ALA A 143 18.49 10.77 -10.82
N ASP A 144 19.02 11.83 -10.21
CA ASP A 144 20.44 12.04 -9.92
C ASP A 144 20.82 11.77 -8.45
N GLY A 145 19.86 11.33 -7.63
CA GLY A 145 20.03 11.08 -6.21
C GLY A 145 20.70 9.74 -5.88
N SER A 146 21.45 9.71 -4.78
CA SER A 146 21.98 8.47 -4.24
C SER A 146 20.85 7.63 -3.63
N LEU A 147 20.75 6.36 -4.03
CA LEU A 147 19.80 5.41 -3.45
C LEU A 147 20.25 5.06 -2.03
N THR A 148 19.64 5.71 -1.03
CA THR A 148 19.83 5.38 0.39
C THR A 148 18.77 4.39 0.88
N TYR A 149 17.71 4.17 0.08
CA TYR A 149 16.55 3.37 0.42
C TYR A 149 16.17 2.44 -0.72
N GLU A 150 15.53 1.33 -0.38
CA GLU A 150 15.02 0.38 -1.37
C GLU A 150 13.87 1.02 -2.19
N PRO A 151 13.97 1.01 -3.53
CA PRO A 151 12.91 1.51 -4.37
C PRO A 151 11.68 0.60 -4.28
N PHE A 152 10.50 1.18 -4.14
CA PHE A 152 9.25 0.44 -4.12
C PHE A 152 8.41 0.64 -5.38
N ALA A 153 8.46 1.83 -5.94
CA ALA A 153 7.72 2.18 -7.15
C ALA A 153 8.49 3.19 -8.01
N VAL A 154 8.01 3.39 -9.22
CA VAL A 154 8.47 4.45 -10.13
C VAL A 154 7.27 5.29 -10.53
N ALA A 155 7.39 6.61 -10.44
CA ALA A 155 6.36 7.54 -10.92
C ALA A 155 6.28 7.48 -12.45
N LEU A 156 5.09 7.29 -12.99
CA LEU A 156 4.83 7.25 -14.42
C LEU A 156 4.50 8.62 -15.00
N GLU A 157 4.10 9.54 -14.12
CA GLU A 157 3.74 10.90 -14.48
C GLU A 157 4.21 11.88 -13.40
N ALA A 158 4.21 13.16 -13.73
CA ALA A 158 4.42 14.20 -12.73
C ALA A 158 3.20 14.30 -11.82
N LYS A 159 3.43 14.57 -10.54
CA LYS A 159 2.35 14.95 -9.62
C LYS A 159 1.58 16.12 -10.20
N GLY A 160 0.29 15.95 -10.43
CA GLY A 160 -0.58 17.01 -10.89
C GLY A 160 -0.60 18.17 -9.89
N ALA A 161 -0.79 19.40 -10.41
CA ALA A 161 -1.02 20.57 -9.57
C ALA A 161 -2.43 20.57 -8.95
N ASP A 162 -3.17 19.48 -9.11
CA ASP A 162 -4.52 19.34 -8.59
C ASP A 162 -4.52 18.95 -7.10
N VAL A 163 -5.70 19.04 -6.52
CA VAL A 163 -5.92 18.85 -5.08
C VAL A 163 -5.75 17.41 -4.59
N THR A 164 -5.46 16.45 -5.46
CA THR A 164 -5.44 15.02 -5.07
C THR A 164 -4.10 14.57 -4.53
N ASN A 165 -3.01 15.29 -4.77
CA ASN A 165 -1.65 14.91 -4.36
C ASN A 165 -1.23 13.51 -4.81
N GLN A 166 -1.87 12.98 -5.85
CA GLN A 166 -1.62 11.63 -6.38
C GLN A 166 -0.93 11.70 -7.75
N ALA A 167 -0.18 10.66 -8.06
CA ALA A 167 0.33 10.38 -9.39
C ALA A 167 0.22 8.89 -9.67
N SER A 168 0.10 8.52 -10.94
CA SER A 168 0.19 7.12 -11.35
C SER A 168 1.61 6.61 -11.13
N VAL A 169 1.74 5.52 -10.39
CA VAL A 169 3.01 4.86 -10.10
C VAL A 169 2.97 3.40 -10.53
N LEU A 170 4.11 2.89 -10.98
CA LEU A 170 4.32 1.47 -11.20
C LEU A 170 4.96 0.86 -9.96
N LEU A 171 4.20 0.02 -9.27
CA LEU A 171 4.71 -0.75 -8.13
C LEU A 171 5.63 -1.86 -8.65
N MET A 172 6.87 -1.86 -8.22
CA MET A 172 7.87 -2.86 -8.63
C MET A 172 7.73 -4.18 -7.87
N GLY A 173 6.86 -4.22 -6.87
CA GLY A 173 6.47 -5.38 -6.10
C GLY A 173 7.64 -6.22 -5.64
N LEU A 174 8.14 -6.01 -4.43
CA LEU A 174 8.96 -7.03 -3.78
C LEU A 174 8.05 -8.22 -3.49
N MET A 175 8.06 -9.20 -4.36
CA MET A 175 7.45 -10.50 -4.11
C MET A 175 8.35 -11.26 -3.14
N PHE A 176 8.10 -11.10 -1.85
CA PHE A 176 8.58 -12.01 -0.84
C PHE A 176 7.50 -13.02 -0.46
#